data_0b39e5537889093afc9a1fc3af483d13
#
_entry.id   0b39e5537889093afc9a1fc3af483d13
#
_cell.length_a   1.000
_cell.length_b   1.000
_cell.length_c   1.000
_cell.angle_alpha   90.00
_cell.angle_beta   90.00
_cell.angle_gamma   90.00
#
_symmetry.space_group_name_H-M   'P 1'
#
loop_
_entity.id
_entity.type
_entity.pdbx_description
1 polymer ?
#
loop_
_entity_poly.entity_id
_entity_poly.type
_entity_poly.pdbx_seq_one_letter_code
_entity_poly.pdbx_strand_id
1 'polypeptide(L)' 'MRLQGANRELLWKLTDGWPPAALPPDTLDDPAVRHLRANDLVAVVDGKVQATQAGYDLRALIELQELRAIE' A
#
# COMPACT_ATOMS: atom_id res chain seq x y z
N MET A 1 12.03 0.25 5.13
CA MET A 1 11.10 -0.90 5.16
C MET A 1 11.13 -1.64 3.83
N ARG A 2 11.04 -2.95 3.88
CA ARG A 2 11.05 -3.78 2.68
C ARG A 2 9.71 -4.51 2.55
N LEU A 3 8.99 -4.23 1.47
CA LEU A 3 7.73 -4.90 1.20
C LEU A 3 7.94 -6.04 0.21
N GLN A 4 7.35 -7.20 0.51
CA GLN A 4 7.43 -8.38 -0.34
C GLN A 4 6.10 -9.11 -0.37
N GLY A 5 5.86 -9.88 -1.45
CA GLY A 5 4.70 -10.75 -1.57
C GLY A 5 3.38 -10.00 -1.49
N ALA A 6 2.46 -10.52 -0.70
CA ALA A 6 1.11 -9.97 -0.59
C ALA A 6 1.07 -8.52 -0.10
N ASN A 7 2.00 -8.13 0.78
CA ASN A 7 2.06 -6.76 1.29
C ASN A 7 2.36 -5.77 0.16
N ARG A 8 3.32 -6.12 -0.68
CA ARG A 8 3.68 -5.29 -1.83
C ARG A 8 2.55 -5.22 -2.85
N GLU A 9 1.97 -6.38 -3.17
CA GLU A 9 0.87 -6.44 -4.13
C GLU A 9 -0.31 -5.59 -3.67
N LEU A 10 -0.64 -5.65 -2.39
CA LEU A 10 -1.74 -4.87 -1.84
C LEU A 10 -1.45 -3.37 -1.91
N LEU A 11 -0.24 -2.95 -1.56
CA LEU A 11 0.12 -1.54 -1.66
C LEU A 11 0.03 -1.04 -3.10
N TRP A 12 0.53 -1.83 -4.06
CA TRP A 12 0.43 -1.47 -5.47
C TRP A 12 -1.01 -1.35 -5.93
N LYS A 13 -1.87 -2.29 -5.53
CA LYS A 13 -3.29 -2.25 -5.87
C LYS A 13 -3.97 -0.97 -5.34
N LEU A 14 -3.64 -0.57 -4.11
CA LEU A 14 -4.27 0.59 -3.47
C LEU A 14 -3.71 1.92 -3.97
N THR A 15 -2.56 1.91 -4.60
CA THR A 15 -1.92 3.14 -5.11
C THR A 15 -1.92 3.23 -6.63
N ASP A 16 -2.49 2.23 -7.31
CA ASP A 16 -2.51 2.18 -8.78
C ASP A 16 -3.76 2.88 -9.31
N GLY A 17 -3.53 3.79 -10.27
CA GLY A 17 -4.64 4.46 -10.96
C GLY A 17 -5.29 5.59 -10.18
N TRP A 18 -6.25 6.23 -10.83
CA TRP A 18 -7.03 7.31 -10.26
C TRP A 18 -8.48 7.19 -10.75
N PRO A 19 -9.50 7.23 -9.86
CA PRO A 19 -9.36 7.36 -8.41
C PRO A 19 -8.73 6.12 -7.79
N PRO A 20 -8.07 6.28 -6.61
CA PRO A 20 -7.41 5.14 -5.98
C PRO A 20 -8.41 4.09 -5.52
N ALA A 21 -8.00 2.82 -5.56
CA ALA A 21 -8.82 1.73 -5.06
C ALA A 21 -9.02 1.84 -3.55
N ALA A 22 -10.19 1.41 -3.08
CA ALA A 22 -10.50 1.35 -1.66
C ALA A 22 -11.08 -0.03 -1.36
N LEU A 23 -10.69 -0.60 -0.21
CA LEU A 23 -11.15 -1.92 0.20
C LEU A 23 -12.25 -1.81 1.25
N PRO A 24 -13.19 -2.77 1.27
CA PRO A 24 -14.25 -2.78 2.28
C PRO A 24 -13.67 -3.01 3.68
N PRO A 25 -14.40 -2.61 4.75
CA PRO A 25 -13.87 -2.71 6.11
C PRO A 25 -13.64 -4.14 6.61
N ASP A 26 -14.26 -5.14 6.01
CA ASP A 26 -14.04 -6.53 6.38
C ASP A 26 -12.62 -7.02 6.02
N THR A 27 -11.90 -6.29 5.16
CA THR A 27 -10.51 -6.62 4.85
C THR A 27 -9.53 -6.26 5.97
N LEU A 28 -9.98 -5.57 7.01
CA LEU A 28 -9.12 -5.22 8.15
C LEU A 28 -8.53 -6.44 8.86
N ASP A 29 -9.14 -7.61 8.71
CA ASP A 29 -8.61 -8.85 9.27
C ASP A 29 -7.54 -9.51 8.40
N ASP A 30 -7.34 -9.03 7.18
CA ASP A 30 -6.31 -9.56 6.29
C ASP A 30 -4.92 -9.22 6.83
N PRO A 31 -4.02 -10.21 6.95
CA PRO A 31 -2.65 -9.95 7.47
C PRO A 31 -1.89 -8.88 6.70
N ALA A 32 -2.06 -8.79 5.37
CA ALA A 32 -1.40 -7.77 4.58
C ALA A 32 -1.91 -6.37 4.91
N VAL A 33 -3.24 -6.22 5.07
CA VAL A 33 -3.85 -4.95 5.48
C VAL A 33 -3.35 -4.54 6.87
N ARG A 34 -3.32 -5.49 7.80
CA ARG A 34 -2.85 -5.23 9.17
C ARG A 34 -1.40 -4.80 9.18
N HIS A 35 -0.55 -5.43 8.38
CA HIS A 35 0.87 -5.08 8.28
C HIS A 35 1.05 -3.65 7.75
N LEU A 36 0.36 -3.31 6.66
CA LEU A 36 0.46 -1.97 6.07
C LEU A 36 -0.10 -0.90 7.01
N ARG A 37 -1.19 -1.22 7.71
CA ARG A 37 -1.80 -0.30 8.67
C ARG A 37 -0.88 -0.04 9.86
N ALA A 38 -0.20 -1.08 10.37
CA ALA A 38 0.75 -0.93 11.47
C ALA A 38 1.92 -0.02 11.11
N ASN A 39 2.21 0.12 9.83
CA ASN A 39 3.29 1.00 9.32
C ASN A 39 2.75 2.31 8.74
N ASP A 40 1.48 2.64 9.00
CA ASP A 40 0.83 3.87 8.55
C ASP A 40 0.78 4.04 7.03
N LEU A 41 0.88 2.94 6.29
CA LEU A 41 0.84 2.96 4.83
C LEU A 41 -0.57 2.92 4.28
N VAL A 42 -1.53 2.46 5.09
CA VAL A 42 -2.95 2.51 4.78
C VAL A 42 -3.72 3.00 6.01
N ALA A 43 -4.91 3.54 5.77
CA ALA A 43 -5.78 4.03 6.83
C ALA A 43 -7.24 3.74 6.48
N VAL A 44 -8.11 3.75 7.48
CA VAL A 44 -9.54 3.62 7.28
C VAL A 44 -10.12 5.01 7.11
N VAL A 45 -10.70 5.27 5.94
CA VAL A 45 -11.33 6.55 5.59
C VAL A 45 -12.75 6.27 5.12
N ASP A 46 -13.72 6.86 5.77
CA ASP A 46 -15.15 6.66 5.46
C ASP A 46 -15.54 5.18 5.43
N GLY A 47 -15.01 4.40 6.37
CA GLY A 47 -15.30 2.97 6.47
C GLY A 47 -14.59 2.10 5.44
N LYS A 48 -13.68 2.65 4.65
CA LYS A 48 -12.94 1.90 3.63
C LYS A 48 -11.43 2.03 3.84
N VAL A 49 -10.70 1.00 3.43
CA VAL A 49 -9.25 0.98 3.55
C VAL A 49 -8.63 1.64 2.31
N GLN A 50 -7.85 2.67 2.53
CA GLN A 50 -7.18 3.41 1.46
C GLN A 50 -5.70 3.62 1.79
N ALA A 51 -4.87 3.81 0.76
CA ALA A 51 -3.46 4.15 0.95
C ALA A 51 -3.34 5.57 1.53
N THR A 52 -2.36 5.74 2.41
CA THR A 52 -2.01 7.07 2.94
C THR A 52 -0.97 7.74 2.04
N GLN A 53 -0.64 9.01 2.32
CA GLN A 53 0.46 9.67 1.63
C GLN A 53 1.76 8.89 1.83
N ALA A 54 2.00 8.37 3.04
CA ALA A 54 3.17 7.53 3.31
C ALA A 54 3.19 6.28 2.43
N GLY A 55 2.03 5.69 2.14
CA GLY A 55 1.91 4.57 1.22
C GLY A 55 2.34 4.92 -0.20
N TYR A 56 1.86 6.04 -0.71
CA TYR A 56 2.27 6.54 -2.03
C TYR A 56 3.77 6.85 -2.07
N ASP A 57 4.29 7.47 -1.02
CA ASP A 57 5.71 7.83 -0.95
C ASP A 57 6.60 6.58 -0.93
N LEU A 58 6.20 5.56 -0.18
CA LEU A 58 6.96 4.31 -0.13
C LEU A 58 6.95 3.61 -1.50
N ARG A 59 5.81 3.58 -2.16
CA ARG A 59 5.73 3.00 -3.51
C ARG A 59 6.69 3.70 -4.46
N ALA A 60 6.67 5.03 -4.46
CA ALA A 60 7.56 5.82 -5.33
C ALA A 60 9.04 5.53 -5.03
N LEU A 61 9.38 5.40 -3.75
CA LEU A 61 10.74 5.07 -3.35
C LEU A 61 11.17 3.69 -3.83
N ILE A 62 10.29 2.69 -3.70
CA ILE A 62 10.58 1.33 -4.16
C ILE A 62 10.76 1.30 -5.68
N GLU A 63 9.90 1.98 -6.43
CA GLU A 63 10.03 2.06 -7.87
C GLU A 63 11.35 2.70 -8.30
N LEU A 64 11.77 3.75 -7.60
CA LEU A 64 13.03 4.41 -7.86
C LEU A 64 14.22 3.48 -7.61
N GLN A 65 14.17 2.71 -6.51
CA GLN A 65 15.21 1.74 -6.18
C GLN A 65 15.30 0.62 -7.24
N GLU A 66 14.15 0.16 -7.73
CA GLU A 66 14.11 -0.86 -8.78
C GLU A 66 14.69 -0.35 -10.10
N LEU A 67 14.41 0.91 -10.45
CA LEU A 67 15.00 1.51 -11.65
C LEU A 67 16.52 1.60 -11.54
N ARG A 68 17.04 1.93 -10.37
CA ARG A 68 18.48 1.96 -10.15
C ARG A 68 19.12 0.59 -10.24
N ALA A 69 18.40 -0.45 -9.81
CA ALA A 69 18.92 -1.82 -9.84
C ALA A 69 19.06 -2.35 -11.27
N ILE A 70 18.33 -1.78 -12.23
CA ILE A 70 18.39 -2.19 -13.63
C ILE A 70 19.60 -1.57 -14.35
N GLU A 71 20.07 -0.44 -13.85
CA GLU A 71 21.25 0.23 -14.39
C GLU A 71 22.51 -0.49 -13.90
#